data_5467d0826da0f543dc4cca4f6b7156bf
#
_entry.id   5467d0826da0f543dc4cca4f6b7156bf
#
_cell.length_a   1.000
_cell.length_b   1.000
_cell.length_c   1.000
_cell.angle_alpha   90.00
_cell.angle_beta   90.00
_cell.angle_gamma   90.00
#
_symmetry.space_group_name_H-M   'P 1'
#
loop_
_entity.id
_entity.type
_entity.pdbx_description
1 polymer ?
#
loop_
_entity_poly.entity_id
_entity_poly.type
_entity_poly.pdbx_seq_one_letter_code
_entity_poly.pdbx_strand_id
1 'polypeptide(L)'
;GPHGLDLDPETRRLFCACDGKTLLVVDLRSGGVLSAHAIGGEPDVIFFNAALRHLYVTIGDPGVIEVFDTETMRRLESVPTERGAHTIGYDATRDTVYAFLPGTHRAAVYQDTAG
;
A
#
# COMPACT_ATOMS: atom_id res chain seq x y z
N GLY A 1 2.54 -8.70 13.80
CA GLY A 1 1.68 -7.61 14.14
C GLY A 1 1.44 -6.65 12.99
N PRO A 2 0.61 -5.63 13.17
CA PRO A 2 0.35 -4.64 12.14
C PRO A 2 1.55 -3.69 11.99
N HIS A 3 1.86 -3.30 10.74
CA HIS A 3 2.91 -2.35 10.42
C HIS A 3 2.39 -1.09 9.74
N GLY A 4 1.39 -1.23 8.87
CA GLY A 4 0.83 -0.10 8.16
C GLY A 4 -0.68 -0.10 8.28
N LEU A 5 -1.24 1.08 8.51
CA LEU A 5 -2.68 1.28 8.60
C LEU A 5 -3.07 2.48 7.75
N ASP A 6 -4.13 2.34 7.00
CA ASP A 6 -4.82 3.47 6.40
C ASP A 6 -6.29 3.12 6.23
N LEU A 7 -7.13 4.13 6.09
CA LEU A 7 -8.56 3.90 6.08
C LEU A 7 -9.25 4.55 4.90
N ASP A 8 -10.37 3.94 4.54
CA ASP A 8 -11.30 4.46 3.55
C ASP A 8 -12.58 4.85 4.28
N PRO A 9 -12.79 6.14 4.56
CA PRO A 9 -13.97 6.58 5.29
C PRO A 9 -15.26 6.40 4.50
N GLU A 10 -15.19 6.42 3.19
CA GLU A 10 -16.37 6.27 2.34
C GLU A 10 -16.99 4.88 2.47
N THR A 11 -16.18 3.84 2.44
CA THR A 11 -16.65 2.45 2.59
C THR A 11 -16.53 1.93 4.01
N ARG A 12 -15.97 2.72 4.93
CA ARG A 12 -15.72 2.36 6.33
C ARG A 12 -14.88 1.10 6.46
N ARG A 13 -13.82 1.04 5.68
CA ARG A 13 -12.85 -0.06 5.73
C ARG A 13 -11.51 0.45 6.24
N LEU A 14 -10.87 -0.37 7.04
CA LEU A 14 -9.49 -0.17 7.47
C LEU A 14 -8.62 -1.17 6.73
N PHE A 15 -7.54 -0.67 6.13
CA PHE A 15 -6.52 -1.53 5.51
C PHE A 15 -5.38 -1.69 6.51
N CYS A 16 -5.01 -2.93 6.78
CA CYS A 16 -3.98 -3.25 7.76
C CYS A 16 -2.96 -4.21 7.14
N ALA A 17 -1.74 -3.71 6.95
CA ALA A 17 -0.65 -4.54 6.46
C ALA A 17 0.08 -5.16 7.67
N CYS A 18 0.15 -6.47 7.70
CA CYS A 18 0.60 -7.23 8.86
C CYS A 18 1.78 -8.13 8.55
N ASP A 19 2.51 -8.52 9.60
CA ASP A 19 3.49 -9.60 9.52
C ASP A 19 2.85 -10.86 8.94
N GLY A 20 3.67 -11.72 8.38
CA GLY A 20 3.18 -12.93 7.73
C GLY A 20 2.71 -12.65 6.31
N LYS A 21 3.18 -11.55 5.71
CA LYS A 21 2.89 -11.19 4.31
C LYS A 21 1.38 -11.13 4.04
N THR A 22 0.66 -10.44 4.92
CA THR A 22 -0.79 -10.40 4.87
C THR A 22 -1.32 -8.97 4.91
N LEU A 23 -2.27 -8.69 4.02
CA LEU A 23 -3.04 -7.46 4.00
C LEU A 23 -4.46 -7.79 4.43
N LEU A 24 -4.92 -7.20 5.53
CA LEU A 24 -6.28 -7.38 6.04
C LEU A 24 -7.15 -6.19 5.66
N VAL A 25 -8.40 -6.49 5.35
CA VAL A 25 -9.46 -5.49 5.20
C VAL A 25 -10.42 -5.68 6.37
N VAL A 26 -10.58 -4.63 7.17
CA VAL A 26 -11.36 -4.67 8.42
C VAL A 26 -12.55 -3.74 8.28
N ASP A 27 -13.72 -4.19 8.75
CA ASP A 27 -14.91 -3.37 8.83
C ASP A 27 -14.81 -2.44 10.05
N LEU A 28 -14.85 -1.13 9.82
CA LEU A 28 -14.76 -0.15 10.91
C LEU A 28 -15.98 -0.14 11.84
N ARG A 29 -17.11 -0.66 11.40
CA ARG A 29 -18.31 -0.71 12.23
C ARG A 29 -18.27 -1.83 13.25
N SER A 30 -17.87 -3.02 12.80
CA SER A 30 -17.86 -4.23 13.65
C SER A 30 -16.49 -4.55 14.23
N GLY A 31 -15.41 -4.03 13.62
CA GLY A 31 -14.04 -4.44 13.94
C GLY A 31 -13.68 -5.82 13.37
N GLY A 32 -14.58 -6.44 12.62
CA GLY A 32 -14.36 -7.76 12.06
C GLY A 32 -13.55 -7.72 10.76
N VAL A 33 -12.81 -8.79 10.50
CA VAL A 33 -12.04 -8.95 9.28
C VAL A 33 -12.97 -9.32 8.14
N LEU A 34 -13.02 -8.49 7.08
CA LEU A 34 -13.80 -8.76 5.88
C LEU A 34 -13.08 -9.69 4.93
N SER A 35 -11.76 -9.48 4.75
CA SER A 35 -10.96 -10.31 3.86
C SER A 35 -9.49 -10.23 4.22
N ALA A 36 -8.72 -11.21 3.74
CA ALA A 36 -7.27 -11.29 3.93
C ALA A 36 -6.63 -11.63 2.59
N HIS A 37 -5.54 -10.94 2.27
CA HIS A 37 -4.87 -11.06 0.98
C HIS A 37 -3.38 -11.25 1.16
N ALA A 38 -2.79 -12.12 0.35
CA ALA A 38 -1.36 -12.32 0.35
C ALA A 38 -0.65 -11.15 -0.34
N ILE A 39 0.49 -10.74 0.21
CA ILE A 39 1.37 -9.73 -0.38
C ILE A 39 2.77 -10.32 -0.57
N GLY A 40 3.60 -9.67 -1.39
CA GLY A 40 4.84 -10.24 -1.87
C GLY A 40 6.01 -10.26 -0.89
N GLY A 41 5.85 -9.69 0.29
CA GLY A 41 6.88 -9.65 1.33
C GLY A 41 6.34 -9.05 2.60
N GLU A 42 7.21 -8.84 3.59
CA GLU A 42 6.82 -8.18 4.82
C GLU A 42 6.59 -6.68 4.56
N PRO A 43 5.41 -6.16 4.91
CA PRO A 43 5.05 -4.78 4.60
C PRO A 43 5.58 -3.79 5.63
N ASP A 44 5.62 -2.54 5.22
CA ASP A 44 5.86 -1.42 6.12
C ASP A 44 4.72 -0.40 5.99
N VAL A 45 4.97 0.70 5.29
CA VAL A 45 4.01 1.79 5.17
C VAL A 45 3.01 1.50 4.06
N ILE A 46 1.76 1.89 4.27
CA ILE A 46 0.73 1.85 3.22
C ILE A 46 0.05 3.22 3.11
N PHE A 47 -0.47 3.52 1.92
CA PHE A 47 -1.28 4.71 1.66
C PHE A 47 -2.46 4.38 0.77
N PHE A 48 -3.62 4.92 1.12
CA PHE A 48 -4.82 4.78 0.31
C PHE A 48 -5.05 6.04 -0.53
N ASN A 49 -5.19 5.84 -1.85
CA ASN A 49 -5.54 6.87 -2.80
C ASN A 49 -7.05 6.83 -3.04
N ALA A 50 -7.77 7.76 -2.42
CA ALA A 50 -9.23 7.77 -2.51
C ALA A 50 -9.74 8.10 -3.92
N ALA A 51 -9.03 8.94 -4.65
CA ALA A 51 -9.45 9.36 -6.00
C ALA A 51 -9.43 8.20 -6.99
N LEU A 52 -8.38 7.40 -6.97
CA LEU A 52 -8.22 6.26 -7.87
C LEU A 52 -8.71 4.94 -7.25
N ARG A 53 -9.01 4.93 -5.95
CA ARG A 53 -9.38 3.74 -5.20
C ARG A 53 -8.25 2.70 -5.21
N HIS A 54 -7.02 3.17 -5.10
CA HIS A 54 -5.82 2.34 -5.07
C HIS A 54 -5.16 2.37 -3.70
N LEU A 55 -4.65 1.23 -3.27
CA LEU A 55 -3.86 1.10 -2.04
C LEU A 55 -2.42 0.77 -2.41
N TYR A 56 -1.48 1.52 -1.86
CA TYR A 56 -0.05 1.31 -2.07
C TYR A 56 0.53 0.63 -0.84
N VAL A 57 1.21 -0.51 -1.05
CA VAL A 57 1.84 -1.29 0.02
C VAL A 57 3.33 -1.35 -0.25
N THR A 58 4.13 -0.75 0.63
CA THR A 58 5.59 -0.83 0.51
C THR A 58 6.12 -2.13 1.08
N ILE A 59 7.04 -2.73 0.35
CA ILE A 59 7.71 -3.96 0.76
C ILE A 59 9.20 -3.77 0.53
N GLY A 60 9.96 -3.66 1.63
CA GLY A 60 11.39 -3.35 1.55
C GLY A 60 12.27 -4.51 1.06
N ASP A 61 11.80 -5.73 1.11
CA ASP A 61 12.50 -6.89 0.58
C ASP A 61 11.50 -7.75 -0.18
N PRO A 62 11.61 -7.82 -1.50
CA PRO A 62 12.73 -7.46 -2.38
C PRO A 62 12.89 -5.97 -2.74
N GLY A 63 11.97 -5.11 -2.40
CA GLY A 63 11.97 -3.71 -2.74
C GLY A 63 10.97 -3.42 -3.85
N VAL A 64 9.69 -3.38 -3.49
CA VAL A 64 8.57 -3.12 -4.42
C VAL A 64 7.49 -2.30 -3.73
N ILE A 65 6.66 -1.66 -4.54
CA ILE A 65 5.37 -1.13 -4.10
C ILE A 65 4.32 -1.96 -4.81
N GLU A 66 3.49 -2.64 -4.05
CA GLU A 66 2.34 -3.35 -4.61
C GLU A 66 1.13 -2.42 -4.63
N VAL A 67 0.44 -2.37 -5.76
CA VAL A 67 -0.73 -1.52 -5.96
C VAL A 67 -1.97 -2.39 -6.07
N PHE A 68 -2.94 -2.13 -5.19
CA PHE A 68 -4.21 -2.87 -5.16
C PHE A 68 -5.37 -1.97 -5.58
N ASP A 69 -6.29 -2.54 -6.36
CA ASP A 69 -7.62 -1.98 -6.55
C ASP A 69 -8.44 -2.31 -5.31
N THR A 70 -8.89 -1.30 -4.56
CA THR A 70 -9.60 -1.54 -3.30
C THR A 70 -11.06 -1.96 -3.48
N GLU A 71 -11.62 -1.84 -4.65
CA GLU A 71 -12.98 -2.34 -4.92
C GLU A 71 -13.01 -3.85 -5.03
N THR A 72 -11.99 -4.43 -5.67
CA THR A 72 -11.89 -5.88 -5.89
C THR A 72 -10.85 -6.55 -5.01
N MET A 73 -9.96 -5.78 -4.40
CA MET A 73 -8.75 -6.23 -3.70
C MET A 73 -7.82 -7.05 -4.58
N ARG A 74 -7.83 -6.75 -5.90
CA ARG A 74 -6.87 -7.32 -6.84
C ARG A 74 -5.59 -6.51 -6.84
N ARG A 75 -4.45 -7.21 -6.86
CA ARG A 75 -3.18 -6.56 -7.12
C ARG A 75 -3.10 -6.19 -8.61
N LEU A 76 -2.97 -4.90 -8.88
CA LEU A 76 -2.89 -4.37 -10.23
C LEU A 76 -1.48 -4.47 -10.78
N GLU A 77 -0.49 -4.15 -9.95
CA GLU A 77 0.91 -4.17 -10.36
C GLU A 77 1.84 -4.24 -9.15
N SER A 78 3.09 -4.58 -9.43
CA SER A 78 4.19 -4.56 -8.47
C SER A 78 5.28 -3.70 -9.09
N VAL A 79 5.54 -2.54 -8.48
CA VAL A 79 6.46 -1.55 -9.00
C VAL A 79 7.82 -1.69 -8.32
N PRO A 80 8.90 -1.96 -9.06
CA PRO A 80 10.22 -2.09 -8.44
C PRO A 80 10.67 -0.80 -7.77
N THR A 81 11.24 -0.93 -6.58
CA THR A 81 11.89 0.16 -5.89
C THR A 81 13.36 -0.23 -5.65
N GLU A 82 13.74 -0.39 -4.40
CA GLU A 82 15.08 -0.78 -4.01
C GLU A 82 14.98 -1.55 -2.70
N ARG A 83 15.82 -2.55 -2.50
CA ARG A 83 15.85 -3.28 -1.22
C ARG A 83 16.05 -2.30 -0.07
N GLY A 84 15.23 -2.42 0.96
CA GLY A 84 15.23 -1.52 2.10
C GLY A 84 14.35 -0.29 1.93
N ALA A 85 13.78 -0.05 0.75
CA ALA A 85 12.85 1.06 0.52
C ALA A 85 11.50 0.72 1.19
N HIS A 86 11.27 1.29 2.35
CA HIS A 86 10.10 0.97 3.18
C HIS A 86 9.27 2.21 3.52
N THR A 87 9.70 3.39 3.10
CA THR A 87 9.02 4.65 3.39
C THR A 87 8.60 5.31 2.09
N ILE A 88 7.32 5.67 2.01
CA ILE A 88 6.77 6.39 0.86
C ILE A 88 6.01 7.62 1.32
N GLY A 89 5.95 8.61 0.44
CA GLY A 89 5.04 9.73 0.55
C GLY A 89 4.07 9.71 -0.62
N TYR A 90 2.92 10.31 -0.44
CA TYR A 90 1.89 10.32 -1.46
C TYR A 90 1.31 11.73 -1.61
N ASP A 91 1.26 12.22 -2.85
CA ASP A 91 0.64 13.50 -3.22
C ASP A 91 -0.71 13.23 -3.87
N ALA A 92 -1.78 13.48 -3.12
CA ALA A 92 -3.14 13.20 -3.56
C ALA A 92 -3.59 14.06 -4.74
N THR A 93 -3.04 15.27 -4.88
CA THR A 93 -3.46 16.18 -5.97
C THR A 93 -2.85 15.78 -7.30
N ARG A 94 -1.74 15.03 -7.30
CA ARG A 94 -1.00 14.65 -8.50
C ARG A 94 -0.99 13.15 -8.73
N ASP A 95 -1.64 12.35 -7.86
CA ASP A 95 -1.60 10.89 -7.90
C ASP A 95 -0.17 10.36 -8.01
N THR A 96 0.74 10.97 -7.27
CA THR A 96 2.17 10.71 -7.33
C THR A 96 2.65 10.10 -6.04
N VAL A 97 3.41 9.00 -6.16
CA VAL A 97 4.01 8.28 -5.04
C VAL A 97 5.52 8.51 -5.08
N TYR A 98 6.09 8.84 -3.94
CA TYR A 98 7.53 9.03 -3.77
C TYR A 98 8.06 7.95 -2.85
N ALA A 99 9.12 7.26 -3.25
CA ALA A 99 9.79 6.27 -2.41
C ALA A 99 11.23 6.71 -2.14
N PHE A 100 11.64 6.68 -0.87
CA PHE A 100 13.04 6.89 -0.55
C PHE A 100 13.84 5.63 -0.81
N LEU A 101 14.93 5.75 -1.57
CA LEU A 101 15.82 4.64 -1.93
C LEU A 101 17.07 4.70 -1.08
N PRO A 102 17.17 3.91 0.01
CA PRO A 102 18.25 4.09 1.00
C PRO A 102 19.64 3.70 0.48
N GLY A 103 19.72 2.75 -0.43
CA GLY A 103 21.02 2.33 -0.98
C GLY A 103 21.68 3.37 -1.88
N THR A 104 20.89 4.21 -2.54
CA THR A 104 21.38 5.24 -3.47
C THR A 104 21.13 6.66 -2.99
N HIS A 105 20.43 6.81 -1.86
CA HIS A 105 20.06 8.12 -1.27
C HIS A 105 19.30 9.01 -2.26
N ARG A 106 18.30 8.42 -2.91
CA ARG A 106 17.46 9.14 -3.89
C ARG A 106 15.99 8.93 -3.58
N ALA A 107 15.15 9.76 -4.16
CA ALA A 107 13.71 9.55 -4.18
C ALA A 107 13.30 9.05 -5.57
N ALA A 108 12.58 7.96 -5.62
CA ALA A 108 11.91 7.52 -6.83
C ALA A 108 10.52 8.14 -6.89
N VAL A 109 10.09 8.49 -8.09
CA VAL A 109 8.80 9.17 -8.32
C VAL A 109 7.98 8.30 -9.27
N TYR A 110 6.76 7.95 -8.84
CA TYR A 110 5.86 7.10 -9.62
C TYR A 110 4.53 7.82 -9.82
N GLN A 111 4.11 7.94 -11.07
CA GLN A 111 2.79 8.51 -11.41
C GLN A 111 1.79 7.37 -11.48
N ASP A 112 0.73 7.43 -10.67
CA ASP A 112 -0.36 6.48 -10.76
C ASP A 112 -1.43 6.96 -11.73
N THR A 113 -2.19 6.03 -12.28
CA THR A 113 -3.26 6.31 -13.22
C THR A 113 -4.47 5.44 -12.94
N ALA A 114 -5.63 5.87 -13.43
CA ALA A 114 -6.89 5.14 -13.28
C ALA A 114 -6.99 3.89 -14.17
N GLY A 115 -6.12 3.76 -15.14
CA GLY A 115 -6.15 2.69 -16.13
C GLY A 115 -5.53 1.39 -15.68
#